data_a9693c61508ebee7901179a0892433cc
#
_entry.id   a9693c61508ebee7901179a0892433cc
#
_cell.length_a   1.000
_cell.length_b   1.000
_cell.length_c   1.000
_cell.angle_alpha   90.00
_cell.angle_beta   90.00
_cell.angle_gamma   90.00
#
_symmetry.space_group_name_H-M   'P 1'
#
loop_
_entity.id
_entity.type
_entity.pdbx_description
1 polymer ?
#
loop_
_entity_poly.entity_id
_entity_poly.type
_entity_poly.pdbx_seq_one_letter_code
_entity_poly.pdbx_strand_id
1 'polypeptide(L)' 'MGITLQDFIEMATSDDYICYIWDNEKEKQVFSGELSDIPEELLDQDFSSWEIDNGRIGFNIN' A
#
# COMPACT_ATOMS: atom_id res chain seq x y z
N MET A 1 6.23 9.22 -13.56
CA MET A 1 6.51 7.80 -13.34
C MET A 1 6.59 7.56 -11.84
N GLY A 2 5.75 6.69 -11.32
CA GLY A 2 5.68 6.42 -9.90
C GLY A 2 6.17 5.04 -9.55
N ILE A 3 6.14 4.74 -8.27
CA ILE A 3 6.43 3.41 -7.75
C ILE A 3 5.09 2.77 -7.42
N THR A 4 4.88 1.55 -7.89
CA THR A 4 3.64 0.84 -7.60
C THR A 4 3.75 0.11 -6.26
N LEU A 5 2.59 -0.32 -5.73
CA LEU A 5 2.57 -1.13 -4.52
C LEU A 5 3.32 -2.44 -4.73
N GLN A 6 3.25 -3.01 -5.94
CA GLN A 6 4.01 -4.21 -6.27
C GLN A 6 5.51 -3.97 -6.12
N ASP A 7 5.99 -2.82 -6.60
CA ASP A 7 7.41 -2.47 -6.47
C ASP A 7 7.84 -2.36 -5.01
N PHE A 8 6.98 -1.79 -4.19
CA PHE A 8 7.27 -1.66 -2.76
C PHE A 8 7.39 -3.03 -2.10
N ILE A 9 6.45 -3.93 -2.41
CA ILE A 9 6.44 -5.27 -1.84
C ILE A 9 7.72 -6.02 -2.22
N GLU A 10 8.16 -5.87 -3.46
CA GLU A 10 9.37 -6.54 -3.94
C GLU A 10 10.63 -6.03 -3.24
N MET A 11 10.60 -4.80 -2.75
CA MET A 11 11.72 -4.22 -2.01
C MET A 11 11.67 -4.54 -0.52
N ALA A 12 10.53 -4.96 -0.02
CA ALA A 12 10.37 -5.24 1.42
C ALA A 12 11.11 -6.52 1.80
N THR A 13 11.63 -6.54 3.01
CA THR A 13 12.34 -7.73 3.51
C THR A 13 11.38 -8.87 3.85
N SER A 14 10.09 -8.55 3.99
CA SER A 14 9.07 -9.52 4.35
C SER A 14 7.73 -9.02 3.80
N ASP A 15 6.80 -9.92 3.56
CA ASP A 15 5.46 -9.55 3.08
C ASP A 15 4.38 -9.73 4.16
N ASP A 16 4.77 -9.96 5.39
CA ASP A 16 3.82 -10.10 6.50
C ASP A 16 3.67 -8.83 7.34
N TYR A 17 4.21 -7.70 6.86
CA TYR A 17 3.95 -6.42 7.49
C TYR A 17 2.48 -6.03 7.31
N ILE A 18 1.92 -5.43 8.35
CA ILE A 18 0.54 -4.94 8.29
C ILE A 18 0.54 -3.57 7.61
N CYS A 19 -0.40 -3.37 6.71
CA CYS A 19 -0.52 -2.11 5.99
C CYS A 19 -1.98 -1.72 5.79
N TYR A 20 -2.18 -0.48 5.38
CA TYR A 20 -3.49 0.00 4.95
C TYR A 20 -3.29 0.92 3.76
N ILE A 21 -4.31 0.97 2.90
CA ILE A 21 -4.24 1.77 1.68
C ILE A 21 -5.40 2.76 1.69
N TRP A 22 -5.06 4.04 1.59
CA TRP A 22 -6.03 5.12 1.51
C TRP A 22 -6.09 5.64 0.08
N ASP A 23 -7.30 5.72 -0.46
CA ASP A 23 -7.52 6.24 -1.80
C ASP A 23 -7.95 7.71 -1.69
N ASN A 24 -7.07 8.62 -2.12
CA ASN A 24 -7.33 10.06 -2.03
C ASN A 24 -8.46 10.50 -2.95
N GLU A 25 -8.69 9.80 -4.06
CA GLU A 25 -9.76 10.13 -4.97
C GLU A 25 -11.12 9.77 -4.37
N LYS A 26 -11.20 8.59 -3.76
CA LYS A 26 -12.44 8.12 -3.12
C LYS A 26 -12.58 8.60 -1.69
N GLU A 27 -11.51 9.15 -1.14
CA GLU A 27 -11.44 9.63 0.24
C GLU A 27 -11.86 8.56 1.25
N LYS A 28 -11.33 7.34 1.06
CA LYS A 28 -11.62 6.25 1.98
C LYS A 28 -10.50 5.22 1.95
N GLN A 29 -10.45 4.40 2.99
CA GLN A 29 -9.54 3.27 3.05
C GLN A 29 -10.09 2.15 2.17
N VAL A 30 -9.27 1.66 1.26
CA VAL A 30 -9.68 0.61 0.32
C VAL A 30 -9.10 -0.75 0.65
N PHE A 31 -8.14 -0.81 1.57
CA PHE A 31 -7.55 -2.09 1.99
C PHE A 31 -6.92 -1.96 3.36
N SER A 32 -6.95 -3.05 4.12
CA SER A 32 -6.23 -3.16 5.38
C SER A 32 -5.89 -4.64 5.58
N GLY A 33 -4.64 -4.93 5.89
CA GLY A 33 -4.20 -6.30 6.09
C GLY A 33 -2.70 -6.42 5.84
N GLU A 34 -2.25 -7.62 5.55
CA GLU A 34 -0.83 -7.87 5.28
C GLU A 34 -0.49 -7.51 3.85
N LEU A 35 0.79 -7.19 3.61
CA LEU A 35 1.25 -6.88 2.26
C LEU A 35 0.94 -8.01 1.27
N SER A 36 1.06 -9.25 1.72
CA SER A 36 0.81 -10.42 0.87
C SER A 36 -0.65 -10.57 0.47
N ASP A 37 -1.56 -9.90 1.18
CA ASP A 37 -3.00 -10.00 0.93
C ASP A 37 -3.53 -8.90 0.03
N ILE A 38 -2.69 -7.96 -0.42
CA ILE A 38 -3.13 -6.86 -1.26
C ILE A 38 -3.67 -7.41 -2.59
N PRO A 39 -4.91 -7.03 -2.97
CA PRO A 39 -5.48 -7.48 -4.24
C PRO A 39 -4.65 -7.05 -5.44
N GLU A 40 -4.61 -7.88 -6.48
CA GLU A 40 -3.84 -7.58 -7.69
C GLU A 40 -4.22 -6.23 -8.30
N GLU A 41 -5.49 -5.88 -8.24
CA GLU A 41 -5.98 -4.62 -8.81
C GLU A 41 -5.36 -3.40 -8.12
N LEU A 42 -4.91 -3.54 -6.89
CA LEU A 42 -4.24 -2.47 -6.16
C LEU A 42 -2.73 -2.51 -6.35
N LEU A 43 -2.18 -3.67 -6.66
CA LEU A 43 -0.73 -3.83 -6.82
C LEU A 43 -0.16 -2.98 -7.95
N ASP A 44 -0.95 -2.73 -8.98
CA ASP A 44 -0.53 -1.93 -10.12
C ASP A 44 -0.71 -0.43 -9.90
N GLN A 45 -1.27 -0.02 -8.77
CA GLN A 45 -1.49 1.39 -8.48
C GLN A 45 -0.22 2.05 -7.98
N ASP A 46 0.04 3.24 -8.48
CA ASP A 46 1.12 4.07 -7.96
C ASP A 46 0.65 4.67 -6.65
N PHE A 47 1.55 4.78 -5.68
CA PHE A 47 1.21 5.49 -4.47
C PHE A 47 1.95 6.83 -4.45
N SER A 48 1.26 7.87 -3.97
CA SER A 48 1.81 9.23 -3.95
C SER A 48 2.64 9.49 -2.70
N SER A 49 2.35 8.77 -1.63
CA SER A 49 3.10 8.91 -0.38
C SER A 49 2.84 7.68 0.49
N TRP A 50 3.68 7.52 1.48
CA TRP A 50 3.51 6.44 2.45
C TRP A 50 4.04 6.89 3.80
N GLU A 51 3.60 6.22 4.86
CA GLU A 51 4.03 6.54 6.21
C GLU A 51 3.98 5.29 7.08
N ILE A 52 4.60 5.37 8.24
CA ILE A 52 4.53 4.30 9.23
C ILE A 52 3.85 4.86 10.47
N ASP A 53 2.80 4.17 10.90
CA ASP A 53 2.01 4.59 12.05
C ASP A 53 1.66 3.35 12.89
N ASN A 54 2.09 3.35 14.15
CA ASN A 54 1.86 2.23 15.06
C ASN A 54 2.31 0.88 14.51
N GLY A 55 3.45 0.88 13.80
CA GLY A 55 3.98 -0.34 13.22
C GLY A 55 3.28 -0.81 11.96
N ARG A 56 2.37 0.00 11.44
CA ARG A 56 1.67 -0.30 10.18
C ARG A 56 2.14 0.66 9.11
N ILE A 57 2.16 0.17 7.87
CA ILE A 57 2.57 0.97 6.73
C ILE A 57 1.32 1.52 6.06
N GLY A 58 1.22 2.84 5.95
CA GLY A 58 0.09 3.47 5.29
C GLY A 58 0.49 3.97 3.91
N PHE A 59 -0.32 3.65 2.90
CA PHE A 59 -0.11 4.10 1.54
C PHE A 59 -1.25 5.01 1.12
N ASN A 60 -0.90 6.06 0.39
CA ASN A 60 -1.88 6.95 -0.22
C ASN A 60 -1.79 6.79 -1.73
N ILE A 61 -2.88 6.39 -2.36
CA ILE A 61 -2.95 6.25 -3.82
C ILE A 61 -3.86 7.34 -4.39
N ASN A 62 -3.65 7.63 -5.69
CA ASN A 62 -4.36 8.67 -6.43
C ASN A 62 -4.02 10.06 -5.86
#